data_22ab4cad9a14d80607ca36c1cb560156
#
_entry.id   22ab4cad9a14d80607ca36c1cb560156
#
_cell.length_a   1.000
_cell.length_b   1.000
_cell.length_c   1.000
_cell.angle_alpha   90.00
_cell.angle_beta   90.00
_cell.angle_gamma   90.00
#
_symmetry.space_group_name_H-M   'P 1'
#
loop_
_entity.id
_entity.type
_entity.pdbx_description
1 polymer ?
#
loop_
_entity_poly.entity_id
_entity_poly.type
_entity_poly.pdbx_seq_one_letter_code
_entity_poly.pdbx_strand_id
1 'polypeptide(L)'
;MKSPASDQSSRPSWAAIALIGVITIFWGVNFPSIKIAVSEFPVWTFRVICVICGATAMLGIGSLILGHSPFVAKGERRKAALAGLCNIGGFQLCVAFGLMVVDAGRGTIIAYTMPLWATIFATIFFGERLTFARILGLFIGLTGLLVLIGPGLTTLGASFNGTLLLLAAAVLWGAGTVLIKSQNWTTPVIILTGWQFIFGGIPILLGMLLFETGAEIGPISTKAGLAVAYSALVPMIICHLVWYTLIGMLPASIAAISTLAIPIVGVYSSAILLGERVGAHEWLALYLVVCALTIVLVPPSVWRR
;
A
#
# COMPACT_ATOMS: atom_id res chain seq x y z
N MET A 1 14.46 -38.69 20.38
CA MET A 1 13.00 -38.52 20.29
C MET A 1 12.73 -37.29 19.46
N LYS A 2 12.31 -37.46 18.20
CA LYS A 2 11.89 -36.35 17.31
C LYS A 2 10.45 -35.98 17.67
N SER A 3 10.23 -34.75 18.13
CA SER A 3 8.90 -34.20 18.31
C SER A 3 8.17 -34.18 16.95
N PRO A 4 6.92 -34.63 16.87
CA PRO A 4 6.18 -34.56 15.61
C PRO A 4 5.89 -33.09 15.29
N ALA A 5 6.41 -32.61 14.15
CA ALA A 5 5.99 -31.38 13.57
C ALA A 5 4.47 -31.46 13.33
N SER A 6 3.71 -30.73 14.11
CA SER A 6 2.27 -30.60 13.95
C SER A 6 2.01 -29.96 12.59
N ASP A 7 1.50 -30.73 11.66
CA ASP A 7 0.93 -30.35 10.39
C ASP A 7 -0.31 -29.47 10.68
N GLN A 8 -0.08 -28.19 10.96
CA GLN A 8 -1.14 -27.20 11.14
C GLN A 8 -1.57 -26.66 9.77
N SER A 9 -2.26 -27.47 8.99
CA SER A 9 -3.17 -27.00 7.94
C SER A 9 -4.44 -26.44 8.60
N SER A 10 -4.29 -25.54 9.57
CA SER A 10 -5.43 -24.91 10.22
C SER A 10 -6.06 -23.92 9.28
N ARG A 11 -7.35 -24.13 8.96
CA ARG A 11 -8.19 -23.15 8.27
C ARG A 11 -8.08 -21.82 9.03
N PRO A 12 -8.01 -20.68 8.33
CA PRO A 12 -8.00 -19.38 9.00
C PRO A 12 -9.18 -19.29 9.97
N SER A 13 -8.91 -18.79 11.17
CA SER A 13 -9.98 -18.56 12.15
C SER A 13 -11.00 -17.55 11.60
N TRP A 14 -12.25 -17.61 12.04
CA TRP A 14 -13.27 -16.62 11.68
C TRP A 14 -12.81 -15.19 11.98
N ALA A 15 -12.06 -14.99 13.06
CA ALA A 15 -11.46 -13.70 13.39
C ALA A 15 -10.49 -13.23 12.30
N ALA A 16 -9.60 -14.11 11.81
CA ALA A 16 -8.68 -13.76 10.73
C ALA A 16 -9.42 -13.42 9.43
N ILE A 17 -10.49 -14.15 9.08
CA ILE A 17 -11.33 -13.88 7.91
C ILE A 17 -12.01 -12.51 8.05
N ALA A 18 -12.55 -12.19 9.21
CA ALA A 18 -13.16 -10.89 9.48
C ALA A 18 -12.13 -9.75 9.36
N LEU A 19 -10.94 -9.91 9.92
CA LEU A 19 -9.87 -8.92 9.83
C LEU A 19 -9.37 -8.73 8.38
N ILE A 20 -9.30 -9.80 7.58
CA ILE A 20 -9.01 -9.72 6.14
C ILE A 20 -10.09 -8.89 5.43
N GLY A 21 -11.37 -9.14 5.72
CA GLY A 21 -12.48 -8.33 5.19
C GLY A 21 -12.34 -6.85 5.54
N VAL A 22 -12.00 -6.55 6.79
CA VAL A 22 -11.79 -5.18 7.27
C VAL A 22 -10.70 -4.47 6.47
N ILE A 23 -9.49 -5.04 6.37
CA ILE A 23 -8.42 -4.35 5.64
C ILE A 23 -8.69 -4.26 4.14
N THR A 24 -9.34 -5.27 3.56
CA THR A 24 -9.69 -5.28 2.14
C THR A 24 -10.64 -4.13 1.80
N ILE A 25 -11.70 -3.96 2.59
CA ILE A 25 -12.68 -2.88 2.40
C ILE A 25 -12.01 -1.54 2.67
N PHE A 26 -11.36 -1.38 3.81
CA PHE A 26 -10.87 -0.09 4.24
C PHE A 26 -9.67 0.41 3.42
N TRP A 27 -8.74 -0.44 3.03
CA TRP A 27 -7.69 -0.02 2.10
C TRP A 27 -8.21 0.18 0.67
N GLY A 28 -9.20 -0.61 0.23
CA GLY A 28 -9.83 -0.43 -1.09
C GLY A 28 -10.55 0.92 -1.20
N VAL A 29 -11.33 1.31 -0.19
CA VAL A 29 -12.02 2.60 -0.15
C VAL A 29 -11.05 3.80 0.00
N ASN A 30 -9.81 3.57 0.37
CA ASN A 30 -8.85 4.66 0.60
C ASN A 30 -8.51 5.44 -0.70
N PHE A 31 -8.43 4.79 -1.85
CA PHE A 31 -8.09 5.48 -3.10
C PHE A 31 -9.12 6.54 -3.52
N PRO A 32 -10.42 6.24 -3.61
CA PRO A 32 -11.42 7.27 -3.84
C PRO A 32 -11.46 8.32 -2.72
N SER A 33 -11.20 7.94 -1.47
CA SER A 33 -11.13 8.91 -0.36
C SER A 33 -9.96 9.89 -0.53
N ILE A 34 -8.79 9.40 -0.95
CA ILE A 34 -7.65 10.28 -1.28
C ILE A 34 -8.03 11.24 -2.41
N LYS A 35 -8.66 10.75 -3.48
CA LYS A 35 -9.07 11.60 -4.61
C LYS A 35 -10.05 12.69 -4.17
N ILE A 36 -11.01 12.37 -3.31
CA ILE A 36 -11.92 13.36 -2.71
C ILE A 36 -11.14 14.35 -1.85
N ALA A 37 -10.21 13.90 -1.03
CA ALA A 37 -9.43 14.79 -0.17
C ALA A 37 -8.61 15.78 -0.99
N VAL A 38 -7.84 15.31 -1.99
CA VAL A 38 -6.95 16.17 -2.79
C VAL A 38 -7.68 17.05 -3.80
N SER A 39 -9.00 16.91 -3.97
CA SER A 39 -9.78 17.84 -4.80
C SER A 39 -10.05 19.17 -4.10
N GLU A 40 -9.95 19.25 -2.78
CA GLU A 40 -10.23 20.45 -1.99
C GLU A 40 -9.13 20.78 -0.98
N PHE A 41 -8.30 19.82 -0.60
CA PHE A 41 -7.18 20.01 0.32
C PHE A 41 -5.85 20.10 -0.43
N PRO A 42 -4.93 21.00 0.00
CA PRO A 42 -3.54 20.97 -0.45
C PRO A 42 -2.90 19.61 -0.13
N VAL A 43 -2.19 19.05 -1.10
CA VAL A 43 -1.73 17.64 -1.07
C VAL A 43 -0.75 17.39 0.08
N TRP A 44 0.21 18.30 0.26
CA TRP A 44 1.23 18.15 1.33
C TRP A 44 0.59 18.25 2.70
N THR A 45 -0.28 19.24 2.93
CA THR A 45 -1.02 19.43 4.19
C THR A 45 -1.86 18.20 4.53
N PHE A 46 -2.62 17.68 3.56
CA PHE A 46 -3.37 16.44 3.74
C PHE A 46 -2.48 15.26 4.15
N ARG A 47 -1.33 15.11 3.50
CA ARG A 47 -0.41 14.01 3.81
C ARG A 47 0.31 14.19 5.14
N VAL A 48 0.63 15.43 5.54
CA VAL A 48 1.15 15.72 6.89
C VAL A 48 0.16 15.28 7.97
N ILE A 49 -1.13 15.58 7.82
CA ILE A 49 -2.17 15.11 8.75
C ILE A 49 -2.15 13.59 8.85
N CYS A 50 -2.12 12.88 7.71
CA CYS A 50 -2.11 11.42 7.68
C CYS A 50 -0.89 10.82 8.40
N VAL A 51 0.32 11.33 8.11
CA VAL A 51 1.55 10.77 8.69
C VAL A 51 1.69 11.09 10.18
N ILE A 52 1.25 12.26 10.63
CA ILE A 52 1.23 12.60 12.05
C ILE A 52 0.27 11.67 12.80
N CYS A 53 -0.96 11.49 12.31
CA CYS A 53 -1.91 10.56 12.91
C CYS A 53 -1.36 9.13 12.98
N GLY A 54 -0.77 8.64 11.88
CA GLY A 54 -0.15 7.31 11.85
C GLY A 54 1.02 7.18 12.83
N ALA A 55 1.97 8.13 12.81
CA ALA A 55 3.14 8.11 13.69
C ALA A 55 2.75 8.13 15.17
N THR A 56 1.89 9.08 15.55
CA THR A 56 1.46 9.26 16.96
C THR A 56 0.68 8.04 17.45
N ALA A 57 -0.20 7.47 16.63
CA ALA A 57 -0.95 6.28 17.01
C ALA A 57 -0.04 5.05 17.15
N MET A 58 0.83 4.77 16.16
CA MET A 58 1.70 3.60 16.21
C MET A 58 2.69 3.66 17.36
N LEU A 59 3.35 4.81 17.55
CA LEU A 59 4.29 4.98 18.65
C LEU A 59 3.58 5.04 20.00
N GLY A 60 2.44 5.72 20.10
CA GLY A 60 1.64 5.80 21.33
C GLY A 60 1.15 4.42 21.76
N ILE A 61 0.50 3.66 20.88
CA ILE A 61 0.03 2.30 21.17
C ILE A 61 1.22 1.40 21.49
N GLY A 62 2.27 1.44 20.68
CA GLY A 62 3.45 0.58 20.86
C GLY A 62 4.19 0.84 22.17
N SER A 63 4.36 2.10 22.57
CA SER A 63 5.12 2.45 23.78
C SER A 63 4.26 2.52 25.04
N LEU A 64 3.08 3.17 24.98
CA LEU A 64 2.28 3.43 26.17
C LEU A 64 1.37 2.27 26.54
N ILE A 65 0.86 1.51 25.55
CA ILE A 65 -0.06 0.40 25.78
C ILE A 65 0.68 -0.94 25.80
N LEU A 66 1.58 -1.17 24.85
CA LEU A 66 2.30 -2.46 24.72
C LEU A 66 3.64 -2.46 25.46
N GLY A 67 4.08 -1.34 26.04
CA GLY A 67 5.30 -1.25 26.82
C GLY A 67 6.61 -1.40 26.03
N HIS A 68 6.58 -1.24 24.71
CA HIS A 68 7.78 -1.31 23.90
C HIS A 68 8.63 -0.06 23.98
N SER A 69 9.96 -0.18 23.82
CA SER A 69 10.83 0.98 23.67
C SER A 69 10.37 1.81 22.46
N PRO A 70 10.20 3.15 22.61
CA PRO A 70 9.74 4.01 21.52
C PRO A 70 10.79 4.21 20.41
N PHE A 71 11.99 3.69 20.56
CA PHE A 71 13.11 3.94 19.65
C PHE A 71 13.47 2.72 18.82
N VAL A 72 13.82 2.97 17.55
CA VAL A 72 14.42 1.97 16.66
C VAL A 72 15.85 1.68 17.12
N ALA A 73 16.22 0.40 17.15
CA ALA A 73 17.57 -0.05 17.46
C ALA A 73 18.61 0.64 16.56
N LYS A 74 19.78 1.01 17.12
CA LYS A 74 20.79 1.85 16.41
C LYS A 74 21.19 1.28 15.08
N GLY A 75 21.40 -0.04 14.96
CA GLY A 75 21.78 -0.71 13.71
C GLY A 75 20.67 -0.79 12.65
N GLU A 76 19.43 -0.52 13.02
CA GLU A 76 18.25 -0.66 12.16
C GLU A 76 17.77 0.67 11.57
N ARG A 77 18.19 1.80 12.15
CA ARG A 77 17.68 3.14 11.83
C ARG A 77 17.81 3.51 10.35
N ARG A 78 18.96 3.21 9.72
CA ARG A 78 19.20 3.53 8.30
C ARG A 78 18.20 2.81 7.39
N LYS A 79 18.00 1.50 7.60
CA LYS A 79 17.05 0.72 6.80
C LYS A 79 15.61 1.13 7.08
N ALA A 80 15.27 1.42 8.34
CA ALA A 80 13.96 1.95 8.72
C ALA A 80 13.68 3.29 8.02
N ALA A 81 14.66 4.19 7.98
CA ALA A 81 14.54 5.48 7.31
C ALA A 81 14.36 5.31 5.79
N LEU A 82 15.17 4.49 5.13
CA LEU A 82 15.04 4.22 3.69
C LEU A 82 13.68 3.58 3.37
N ALA A 83 13.23 2.60 4.17
CA ALA A 83 11.93 2.00 4.00
C ALA A 83 10.79 3.01 4.23
N GLY A 84 10.92 3.89 5.23
CA GLY A 84 9.96 4.97 5.48
C GLY A 84 9.90 5.98 4.33
N LEU A 85 11.05 6.37 3.79
CA LEU A 85 11.12 7.24 2.61
C LEU A 85 10.43 6.60 1.39
N CYS A 86 10.60 5.30 1.17
CA CYS A 86 9.95 4.59 0.06
C CYS A 86 8.46 4.34 0.31
N ASN A 87 8.11 3.66 1.42
CA ASN A 87 6.74 3.18 1.68
C ASN A 87 5.80 4.29 2.13
N ILE A 88 6.31 5.30 2.83
CA ILE A 88 5.48 6.39 3.35
C ILE A 88 5.71 7.65 2.53
N GLY A 89 6.91 8.22 2.52
CA GLY A 89 7.17 9.49 1.85
C GLY A 89 6.83 9.45 0.36
N GLY A 90 7.57 8.64 -0.38
CA GLY A 90 7.42 8.55 -1.83
C GLY A 90 6.08 7.96 -2.25
N PHE A 91 5.67 6.82 -1.67
CA PHE A 91 4.39 6.19 -2.00
C PHE A 91 3.21 7.14 -1.78
N GLN A 92 3.11 7.74 -0.60
CA GLN A 92 1.98 8.59 -0.23
C GLN A 92 1.87 9.85 -1.12
N LEU A 93 3.01 10.49 -1.43
CA LEU A 93 3.04 11.66 -2.31
C LEU A 93 2.70 11.27 -3.75
N CYS A 94 3.34 10.23 -4.29
CA CYS A 94 3.09 9.78 -5.66
C CYS A 94 1.63 9.37 -5.86
N VAL A 95 1.01 8.67 -4.89
CA VAL A 95 -0.42 8.35 -4.95
C VAL A 95 -1.26 9.60 -4.90
N ALA A 96 -0.98 10.54 -3.98
CA ALA A 96 -1.81 11.73 -3.84
C ALA A 96 -1.77 12.62 -5.08
N PHE A 97 -0.58 12.95 -5.58
CA PHE A 97 -0.42 13.74 -6.81
C PHE A 97 -0.93 13.00 -8.05
N GLY A 98 -0.73 11.70 -8.14
CA GLY A 98 -1.25 10.89 -9.24
C GLY A 98 -2.78 10.91 -9.31
N LEU A 99 -3.45 10.79 -8.16
CA LEU A 99 -4.91 10.79 -8.08
C LEU A 99 -5.56 12.17 -8.31
N MET A 100 -4.80 13.25 -8.33
CA MET A 100 -5.35 14.54 -8.77
C MET A 100 -5.81 14.50 -10.23
N VAL A 101 -5.11 13.72 -11.07
CA VAL A 101 -5.31 13.74 -12.54
C VAL A 101 -5.66 12.38 -13.14
N VAL A 102 -5.63 11.30 -12.34
CA VAL A 102 -6.01 9.94 -12.76
C VAL A 102 -7.22 9.47 -11.97
N ASP A 103 -8.08 8.67 -12.57
CA ASP A 103 -9.21 8.06 -11.87
C ASP A 103 -8.77 7.12 -10.76
N ALA A 104 -9.49 7.15 -9.63
CA ALA A 104 -9.09 6.42 -8.44
C ALA A 104 -9.13 4.89 -8.64
N GLY A 105 -10.10 4.39 -9.39
CA GLY A 105 -10.16 2.98 -9.77
C GLY A 105 -8.94 2.54 -10.58
N ARG A 106 -8.57 3.33 -11.61
CA ARG A 106 -7.36 3.10 -12.40
C ARG A 106 -6.09 3.20 -11.57
N GLY A 107 -6.02 4.22 -10.71
CA GLY A 107 -4.91 4.43 -9.78
C GLY A 107 -4.72 3.25 -8.82
N THR A 108 -5.82 2.67 -8.35
CA THR A 108 -5.77 1.47 -7.50
C THR A 108 -5.15 0.29 -8.24
N ILE A 109 -5.56 -0.01 -9.48
CA ILE A 109 -5.00 -1.12 -10.25
C ILE A 109 -3.49 -0.94 -10.44
N ILE A 110 -3.03 0.26 -10.79
CA ILE A 110 -1.60 0.56 -10.99
C ILE A 110 -0.83 0.39 -9.69
N ALA A 111 -1.29 0.99 -8.60
CA ALA A 111 -0.60 0.94 -7.32
C ALA A 111 -0.49 -0.50 -6.79
N TYR A 112 -1.52 -1.33 -6.96
CA TYR A 112 -1.50 -2.72 -6.52
C TYR A 112 -0.64 -3.66 -7.38
N THR A 113 0.09 -3.15 -8.38
CA THR A 113 1.20 -3.90 -9.02
C THR A 113 2.45 -3.97 -8.13
N MET A 114 2.49 -3.29 -6.98
CA MET A 114 3.63 -3.27 -6.05
C MET A 114 4.23 -4.65 -5.70
N PRO A 115 3.49 -5.77 -5.56
CA PRO A 115 4.10 -7.08 -5.30
C PRO A 115 4.92 -7.61 -6.49
N LEU A 116 4.59 -7.21 -7.72
CA LEU A 116 5.39 -7.56 -8.91
C LEU A 116 6.77 -6.89 -8.82
N TRP A 117 6.80 -5.61 -8.47
CA TRP A 117 8.04 -4.85 -8.27
C TRP A 117 8.87 -5.40 -7.10
N ALA A 118 8.22 -5.75 -5.99
CA ALA A 118 8.88 -6.41 -4.86
C ALA A 118 9.53 -7.74 -5.29
N THR A 119 8.89 -8.52 -6.16
CA THR A 119 9.44 -9.77 -6.71
C THR A 119 10.68 -9.51 -7.58
N ILE A 120 10.62 -8.49 -8.44
CA ILE A 120 11.76 -8.08 -9.29
C ILE A 120 12.94 -7.66 -8.40
N PHE A 121 12.70 -6.79 -7.42
CA PHE A 121 13.77 -6.32 -6.52
C PHE A 121 14.34 -7.45 -5.65
N ALA A 122 13.51 -8.36 -5.13
CA ALA A 122 13.98 -9.51 -4.37
C ALA A 122 14.91 -10.41 -5.22
N THR A 123 14.61 -10.55 -6.50
CA THR A 123 15.49 -11.30 -7.43
C THR A 123 16.81 -10.57 -7.66
N ILE A 124 16.77 -9.25 -7.90
CA ILE A 124 17.97 -8.46 -8.20
C ILE A 124 18.88 -8.34 -6.98
N PHE A 125 18.33 -8.01 -5.80
CA PHE A 125 19.12 -7.67 -4.62
C PHE A 125 19.44 -8.85 -3.71
N PHE A 126 18.62 -9.92 -3.73
CA PHE A 126 18.83 -11.10 -2.86
C PHE A 126 19.12 -12.38 -3.64
N GLY A 127 19.18 -12.30 -4.99
CA GLY A 127 19.41 -13.47 -5.82
C GLY A 127 18.29 -14.52 -5.69
N GLU A 128 17.08 -14.13 -5.29
CA GLU A 128 15.96 -15.04 -5.25
C GLU A 128 15.70 -15.64 -6.64
N ARG A 129 15.65 -16.97 -6.73
CA ARG A 129 15.40 -17.66 -7.99
C ARG A 129 13.98 -17.35 -8.49
N LEU A 130 13.88 -16.88 -9.72
CA LEU A 130 12.61 -16.75 -10.42
C LEU A 130 12.11 -18.15 -10.78
N THR A 131 11.07 -18.60 -10.11
CA THR A 131 10.35 -19.81 -10.53
C THR A 131 9.54 -19.51 -11.78
N PHE A 132 9.18 -20.53 -12.57
CA PHE A 132 8.34 -20.39 -13.75
C PHE A 132 7.02 -19.64 -13.42
N ALA A 133 6.40 -19.95 -12.29
CA ALA A 133 5.19 -19.25 -11.82
C ALA A 133 5.43 -17.74 -11.62
N ARG A 134 6.56 -17.35 -11.00
CA ARG A 134 6.91 -15.93 -10.84
C ARG A 134 7.15 -15.22 -12.16
N ILE A 135 7.83 -15.86 -13.11
CA ILE A 135 8.04 -15.32 -14.48
C ILE A 135 6.70 -15.12 -15.19
N LEU A 136 5.85 -16.14 -15.17
CA LEU A 136 4.51 -16.07 -15.78
C LEU A 136 3.65 -14.97 -15.14
N GLY A 137 3.64 -14.90 -13.82
CA GLY A 137 2.91 -13.85 -13.10
C GLY A 137 3.42 -12.44 -13.42
N LEU A 138 4.75 -12.25 -13.48
CA LEU A 138 5.33 -10.96 -13.89
C LEU A 138 4.91 -10.60 -15.33
N PHE A 139 4.97 -11.54 -16.26
CA PHE A 139 4.55 -11.29 -17.64
C PHE A 139 3.07 -10.89 -17.73
N ILE A 140 2.17 -11.64 -17.08
CA ILE A 140 0.73 -11.35 -17.07
C ILE A 140 0.47 -9.98 -16.40
N GLY A 141 1.11 -9.70 -15.27
CA GLY A 141 0.91 -8.44 -14.54
C GLY A 141 1.40 -7.21 -15.31
N LEU A 142 2.56 -7.31 -15.95
CA LEU A 142 3.08 -6.24 -16.82
C LEU A 142 2.20 -6.06 -18.07
N THR A 143 1.65 -7.14 -18.63
CA THR A 143 0.67 -7.05 -19.73
C THR A 143 -0.59 -6.31 -19.28
N GLY A 144 -1.12 -6.62 -18.08
CA GLY A 144 -2.25 -5.89 -17.50
C GLY A 144 -1.96 -4.40 -17.31
N LEU A 145 -0.76 -4.07 -16.85
CA LEU A 145 -0.32 -2.69 -16.73
C LEU A 145 -0.24 -1.99 -18.10
N LEU A 146 0.30 -2.65 -19.13
CA LEU A 146 0.36 -2.11 -20.50
C LEU A 146 -1.03 -1.89 -21.10
N VAL A 147 -1.97 -2.81 -20.88
CA VAL A 147 -3.37 -2.65 -21.30
C VAL A 147 -3.99 -1.40 -20.69
N LEU A 148 -3.69 -1.12 -19.43
CA LEU A 148 -4.23 0.03 -18.72
C LEU A 148 -3.59 1.35 -19.15
N ILE A 149 -2.27 1.36 -19.37
CA ILE A 149 -1.50 2.56 -19.74
C ILE A 149 -1.62 2.86 -21.24
N GLY A 150 -1.73 1.82 -22.09
CA GLY A 150 -1.67 1.93 -23.54
C GLY A 150 -2.53 3.02 -24.16
N PRO A 151 -3.82 3.15 -23.83
CA PRO A 151 -4.65 4.24 -24.35
C PRO A 151 -4.16 5.65 -23.97
N GLY A 152 -3.47 5.79 -22.83
CA GLY A 152 -2.90 7.06 -22.37
C GLY A 152 -1.57 7.45 -23.02
N LEU A 153 -0.87 6.51 -23.66
CA LEU A 153 0.39 6.79 -24.35
C LEU A 153 0.22 7.66 -25.60
N THR A 154 -0.97 7.63 -26.19
CA THR A 154 -1.30 8.45 -27.37
C THR A 154 -1.71 9.88 -27.02
N THR A 155 -2.04 10.14 -25.74
CA THR A 155 -2.41 11.45 -25.22
C THR A 155 -1.39 11.89 -24.18
N LEU A 156 -0.30 12.52 -24.62
CA LEU A 156 0.70 13.12 -23.72
C LEU A 156 0.05 14.29 -22.98
N GLY A 157 -0.22 14.13 -21.69
CA GLY A 157 -0.87 15.14 -20.86
C GLY A 157 -0.79 14.84 -19.37
N ALA A 158 -1.51 15.61 -18.55
CA ALA A 158 -1.52 15.47 -17.09
C ALA A 158 -1.85 14.05 -16.61
N SER A 159 -2.75 13.35 -17.30
CA SER A 159 -3.12 11.95 -16.98
C SER A 159 -1.96 10.97 -17.17
N PHE A 160 -1.07 11.21 -18.15
CA PHE A 160 0.14 10.40 -18.34
C PHE A 160 1.12 10.59 -17.17
N ASN A 161 1.39 11.84 -16.78
CA ASN A 161 2.25 12.14 -15.65
C ASN A 161 1.70 11.56 -14.35
N GLY A 162 0.38 11.64 -14.14
CA GLY A 162 -0.28 11.01 -12.98
C GLY A 162 -0.13 9.49 -12.98
N THR A 163 -0.23 8.86 -14.15
CA THR A 163 0.00 7.41 -14.32
C THR A 163 1.44 7.02 -13.97
N LEU A 164 2.45 7.83 -14.39
CA LEU A 164 3.84 7.61 -14.01
C LEU A 164 4.07 7.76 -12.51
N LEU A 165 3.42 8.73 -11.86
CA LEU A 165 3.47 8.87 -10.40
C LEU A 165 2.89 7.66 -9.68
N LEU A 166 1.74 7.14 -10.12
CA LEU A 166 1.14 5.95 -9.53
C LEU A 166 2.02 4.70 -9.75
N LEU A 167 2.67 4.60 -10.90
CA LEU A 167 3.64 3.54 -11.16
C LEU A 167 4.88 3.69 -10.25
N ALA A 168 5.40 4.90 -10.10
CA ALA A 168 6.48 5.20 -9.17
C ALA A 168 6.10 4.84 -7.73
N ALA A 169 4.86 5.10 -7.31
CA ALA A 169 4.37 4.65 -6.02
C ALA A 169 4.47 3.13 -5.85
N ALA A 170 4.02 2.35 -6.85
CA ALA A 170 4.10 0.89 -6.82
C ALA A 170 5.55 0.40 -6.73
N VAL A 171 6.46 1.00 -7.49
CA VAL A 171 7.90 0.70 -7.48
C VAL A 171 8.50 1.01 -6.11
N LEU A 172 8.24 2.20 -5.55
CA LEU A 172 8.74 2.62 -4.25
C LEU A 172 8.25 1.71 -3.13
N TRP A 173 6.97 1.36 -3.13
CA TRP A 173 6.44 0.41 -2.16
C TRP A 173 7.11 -0.97 -2.28
N GLY A 174 7.31 -1.47 -3.49
CA GLY A 174 8.03 -2.72 -3.76
C GLY A 174 9.46 -2.67 -3.20
N ALA A 175 10.19 -1.58 -3.45
CA ALA A 175 11.54 -1.37 -2.94
C ALA A 175 11.57 -1.31 -1.41
N GLY A 176 10.68 -0.53 -0.79
CA GLY A 176 10.56 -0.45 0.66
C GLY A 176 10.21 -1.79 1.30
N THR A 177 9.33 -2.59 0.66
CA THR A 177 9.00 -3.94 1.13
C THR A 177 10.24 -4.85 1.15
N VAL A 178 11.07 -4.78 0.13
CA VAL A 178 12.32 -5.55 0.04
C VAL A 178 13.33 -5.07 1.08
N LEU A 179 13.44 -3.77 1.33
CA LEU A 179 14.25 -3.21 2.42
C LEU A 179 13.82 -3.76 3.79
N ILE A 180 12.53 -3.82 4.06
CA ILE A 180 12.02 -4.39 5.31
C ILE A 180 12.37 -5.88 5.43
N LYS A 181 12.25 -6.65 4.35
CA LYS A 181 12.60 -8.08 4.35
C LYS A 181 14.12 -8.33 4.42
N SER A 182 14.94 -7.34 4.13
CA SER A 182 16.40 -7.47 4.07
C SER A 182 17.09 -7.61 5.44
N GLN A 183 16.35 -7.57 6.53
CA GLN A 183 16.92 -7.57 7.88
C GLN A 183 16.02 -8.31 8.86
N ASN A 184 16.64 -9.01 9.81
CA ASN A 184 15.97 -9.50 11.00
C ASN A 184 15.84 -8.35 12.00
N TRP A 185 14.64 -7.81 12.14
CA TRP A 185 14.36 -6.67 13.02
C TRP A 185 14.27 -7.12 14.46
N THR A 186 14.97 -6.41 15.35
CA THR A 186 14.82 -6.51 16.80
C THR A 186 13.78 -5.52 17.33
N THR A 187 13.60 -4.41 16.59
CA THR A 187 12.56 -3.41 16.88
C THR A 187 11.18 -4.01 16.58
N PRO A 188 10.22 -3.92 17.53
CA PRO A 188 8.84 -4.35 17.28
C PRO A 188 8.23 -3.65 16.06
N VAL A 189 7.48 -4.42 15.25
CA VAL A 189 6.95 -3.94 13.95
C VAL A 189 6.11 -2.68 14.10
N ILE A 190 5.33 -2.55 15.18
CA ILE A 190 4.52 -1.36 15.45
C ILE A 190 5.39 -0.11 15.65
N ILE A 191 6.49 -0.22 16.39
CA ILE A 191 7.47 0.88 16.59
C ILE A 191 8.18 1.19 15.29
N LEU A 192 8.61 0.16 14.56
CA LEU A 192 9.25 0.31 13.25
C LEU A 192 8.36 1.08 12.27
N THR A 193 7.05 0.80 12.25
CA THR A 193 6.11 1.52 11.38
C THR A 193 5.89 2.97 11.84
N GLY A 194 5.77 3.20 13.14
CA GLY A 194 5.70 4.57 13.66
C GLY A 194 6.90 5.40 13.19
N TRP A 195 8.10 4.84 13.22
CA TRP A 195 9.29 5.49 12.71
C TRP A 195 9.35 5.60 11.19
N GLN A 196 8.78 4.65 10.44
CA GLN A 196 8.61 4.82 8.99
C GLN A 196 7.70 6.01 8.67
N PHE A 197 6.62 6.23 9.44
CA PHE A 197 5.79 7.44 9.31
C PHE A 197 6.59 8.71 9.61
N ILE A 198 7.46 8.71 10.63
CA ILE A 198 8.32 9.87 10.93
C ILE A 198 9.29 10.12 9.77
N PHE A 199 10.09 9.12 9.39
CA PHE A 199 11.11 9.29 8.37
C PHE A 199 10.53 9.65 7.00
N GLY A 200 9.44 9.00 6.60
CA GLY A 200 8.73 9.33 5.36
C GLY A 200 7.93 10.63 5.47
N GLY A 201 7.54 11.03 6.68
CA GLY A 201 6.84 12.28 6.97
C GLY A 201 7.74 13.51 6.88
N ILE A 202 9.04 13.39 7.14
CA ILE A 202 9.99 14.51 7.06
C ILE A 202 9.94 15.22 5.69
N PRO A 203 10.15 14.53 4.54
CA PRO A 203 10.05 15.18 3.24
C PRO A 203 8.64 15.70 2.94
N ILE A 204 7.59 15.06 3.44
CA ILE A 204 6.21 15.55 3.30
C ILE A 204 6.03 16.87 4.05
N LEU A 205 6.50 16.94 5.29
CA LEU A 205 6.45 18.17 6.10
C LEU A 205 7.28 19.29 5.46
N LEU A 206 8.48 18.98 4.99
CA LEU A 206 9.32 19.96 4.29
C LEU A 206 8.63 20.47 3.02
N GLY A 207 7.99 19.59 2.24
CA GLY A 207 7.21 20.00 1.08
C GLY A 207 6.04 20.90 1.44
N MET A 208 5.31 20.61 2.51
CA MET A 208 4.24 21.49 3.01
C MET A 208 4.79 22.88 3.35
N LEU A 209 5.91 22.95 4.09
CA LEU A 209 6.51 24.23 4.46
C LEU A 209 7.07 25.03 3.29
N LEU A 210 7.52 24.35 2.22
CA LEU A 210 8.11 25.00 1.04
C LEU A 210 7.08 25.41 -0.01
N PHE A 211 6.02 24.64 -0.19
CA PHE A 211 5.10 24.79 -1.32
C PHE A 211 3.67 25.18 -0.93
N GLU A 212 3.28 24.98 0.35
CA GLU A 212 1.91 25.24 0.80
C GLU A 212 1.82 26.23 1.96
N THR A 213 2.96 26.76 2.45
CA THR A 213 2.93 27.81 3.49
C THR A 213 2.28 29.07 2.93
N GLY A 214 1.18 29.50 3.54
CA GLY A 214 0.38 30.65 3.09
C GLY A 214 -0.65 30.30 2.00
N ALA A 215 -0.79 29.04 1.63
CA ALA A 215 -1.90 28.62 0.76
C ALA A 215 -3.23 28.86 1.50
N GLU A 216 -4.10 29.68 0.92
CA GLU A 216 -5.46 29.82 1.43
C GLU A 216 -6.21 28.51 1.20
N ILE A 217 -6.60 27.85 2.30
CA ILE A 217 -7.50 26.69 2.22
C ILE A 217 -8.90 27.27 2.05
N GLY A 218 -9.47 27.10 0.86
CA GLY A 218 -10.85 27.51 0.58
C GLY A 218 -11.87 26.79 1.47
N PRO A 219 -13.16 27.07 1.33
CA PRO A 219 -14.19 26.37 2.08
C PRO A 219 -14.16 24.87 1.77
N ILE A 220 -13.96 24.08 2.80
CA ILE A 220 -13.87 22.62 2.70
C ILE A 220 -15.26 22.01 2.83
N SER A 221 -15.66 21.20 1.87
CA SER A 221 -16.92 20.46 1.96
C SER A 221 -16.84 19.40 3.07
N THR A 222 -17.99 19.08 3.65
CA THR A 222 -18.11 17.96 4.61
C THR A 222 -17.58 16.65 4.01
N LYS A 223 -17.78 16.44 2.71
CA LYS A 223 -17.30 15.25 1.99
C LYS A 223 -15.78 15.17 2.00
N ALA A 224 -15.09 16.27 1.69
CA ALA A 224 -13.64 16.35 1.70
C ALA A 224 -13.08 16.22 3.12
N GLY A 225 -13.68 16.88 4.12
CA GLY A 225 -13.30 16.75 5.52
C GLY A 225 -13.41 15.31 6.04
N LEU A 226 -14.52 14.63 5.72
CA LEU A 226 -14.70 13.21 6.06
C LEU A 226 -13.69 12.32 5.34
N ALA A 227 -13.34 12.62 4.08
CA ALA A 227 -12.34 11.86 3.34
C ALA A 227 -10.93 12.00 3.93
N VAL A 228 -10.56 13.21 4.40
CA VAL A 228 -9.30 13.45 5.14
C VAL A 228 -9.30 12.68 6.45
N ALA A 229 -10.36 12.81 7.26
CA ALA A 229 -10.49 12.09 8.52
C ALA A 229 -10.43 10.57 8.32
N TYR A 230 -11.15 10.06 7.34
CA TYR A 230 -11.09 8.65 6.96
C TYR A 230 -9.67 8.23 6.61
N SER A 231 -9.01 8.94 5.70
CA SER A 231 -7.66 8.60 5.23
C SER A 231 -6.62 8.66 6.35
N ALA A 232 -6.76 9.58 7.30
CA ALA A 232 -5.86 9.71 8.44
C ALA A 232 -6.09 8.65 9.53
N LEU A 233 -7.33 8.31 9.83
CA LEU A 233 -7.66 7.42 10.94
C LEU A 233 -7.74 5.96 10.51
N VAL A 234 -8.47 5.66 9.42
CA VAL A 234 -8.78 4.27 9.07
C VAL A 234 -7.57 3.58 8.41
N PRO A 235 -7.02 4.03 7.27
CA PRO A 235 -5.85 3.39 6.68
C PRO A 235 -4.59 3.50 7.51
N MET A 236 -4.32 4.68 8.10
CA MET A 236 -3.06 4.90 8.82
C MET A 236 -3.02 4.24 10.20
N ILE A 237 -4.16 4.09 10.87
CA ILE A 237 -4.22 3.52 12.21
C ILE A 237 -4.86 2.13 12.18
N ILE A 238 -6.15 2.04 11.84
CA ILE A 238 -6.91 0.80 11.95
C ILE A 238 -6.34 -0.29 11.05
N CYS A 239 -6.13 0.03 9.76
CA CYS A 239 -5.62 -0.98 8.83
C CYS A 239 -4.20 -1.44 9.18
N HIS A 240 -3.32 -0.56 9.67
CA HIS A 240 -2.00 -0.98 10.11
C HIS A 240 -2.06 -1.87 11.36
N LEU A 241 -2.88 -1.54 12.36
CA LEU A 241 -3.08 -2.41 13.54
C LEU A 241 -3.65 -3.78 13.16
N VAL A 242 -4.66 -3.80 12.29
CA VAL A 242 -5.24 -5.04 11.78
C VAL A 242 -4.20 -5.85 11.01
N TRP A 243 -3.40 -5.19 10.17
CA TRP A 243 -2.31 -5.84 9.43
C TRP A 243 -1.29 -6.50 10.36
N TYR A 244 -0.85 -5.82 11.44
CA TYR A 244 0.05 -6.44 12.43
C TYR A 244 -0.56 -7.64 13.11
N THR A 245 -1.83 -7.56 13.46
CA THR A 245 -2.56 -8.69 14.04
C THR A 245 -2.60 -9.87 13.06
N LEU A 246 -2.91 -9.60 11.78
CA LEU A 246 -2.97 -10.63 10.75
C LEU A 246 -1.63 -11.32 10.49
N ILE A 247 -0.52 -10.58 10.38
CA ILE A 247 0.80 -11.19 10.17
C ILE A 247 1.28 -11.99 11.38
N GLY A 248 0.75 -11.73 12.58
CA GLY A 248 0.96 -12.55 13.76
C GLY A 248 0.09 -13.82 13.82
N MET A 249 -1.07 -13.81 13.16
CA MET A 249 -2.04 -14.91 13.17
C MET A 249 -1.90 -15.86 11.97
N LEU A 250 -1.40 -15.37 10.84
CA LEU A 250 -1.43 -16.07 9.56
C LEU A 250 -0.02 -16.28 8.99
N PRO A 251 0.22 -17.40 8.30
CA PRO A 251 1.38 -17.55 7.46
C PRO A 251 1.50 -16.38 6.45
N ALA A 252 2.72 -15.92 6.19
CA ALA A 252 2.97 -14.78 5.31
C ALA A 252 2.32 -14.91 3.91
N SER A 253 2.24 -16.15 3.40
CA SER A 253 1.57 -16.45 2.13
C SER A 253 0.07 -16.16 2.17
N ILE A 254 -0.62 -16.52 3.25
CA ILE A 254 -2.07 -16.28 3.39
C ILE A 254 -2.32 -14.78 3.60
N ALA A 255 -1.51 -14.11 4.42
CA ALA A 255 -1.61 -12.66 4.57
C ALA A 255 -1.41 -11.93 3.23
N ALA A 256 -0.45 -12.36 2.40
CA ALA A 256 -0.25 -11.79 1.07
C ALA A 256 -1.43 -12.02 0.13
N ILE A 257 -2.02 -13.23 0.12
CA ILE A 257 -3.21 -13.54 -0.69
C ILE A 257 -4.40 -12.67 -0.29
N SER A 258 -4.53 -12.35 0.99
CA SER A 258 -5.65 -11.53 1.48
C SER A 258 -5.69 -10.12 0.86
N THR A 259 -4.56 -9.60 0.39
CA THR A 259 -4.49 -8.27 -0.24
C THR A 259 -4.97 -8.26 -1.70
N LEU A 260 -5.18 -9.42 -2.32
CA LEU A 260 -5.59 -9.53 -3.75
C LEU A 260 -6.97 -8.95 -4.02
N ALA A 261 -7.85 -8.94 -3.02
CA ALA A 261 -9.19 -8.40 -3.17
C ALA A 261 -9.26 -6.87 -3.07
N ILE A 262 -8.20 -6.22 -2.55
CA ILE A 262 -8.18 -4.76 -2.35
C ILE A 262 -8.35 -3.97 -3.66
N PRO A 263 -7.65 -4.28 -4.77
CA PRO A 263 -7.87 -3.56 -6.02
C PRO A 263 -9.28 -3.73 -6.58
N ILE A 264 -9.93 -4.85 -6.33
CA ILE A 264 -11.32 -5.07 -6.73
C ILE A 264 -12.22 -4.09 -5.97
N VAL A 265 -12.09 -4.03 -4.64
CA VAL A 265 -12.85 -3.08 -3.81
C VAL A 265 -12.54 -1.64 -4.20
N GLY A 266 -11.27 -1.33 -4.51
CA GLY A 266 -10.85 0.01 -4.94
C GLY A 266 -11.55 0.47 -6.22
N VAL A 267 -11.64 -0.39 -7.22
CA VAL A 267 -12.35 -0.08 -8.47
C VAL A 267 -13.86 0.10 -8.23
N TYR A 268 -14.50 -0.82 -7.51
CA TYR A 268 -15.92 -0.71 -7.21
C TYR A 268 -16.26 0.51 -6.34
N SER A 269 -15.46 0.78 -5.30
CA SER A 269 -15.68 1.94 -4.45
C SER A 269 -15.49 3.26 -5.19
N SER A 270 -14.55 3.32 -6.15
CA SER A 270 -14.35 4.49 -7.02
C SER A 270 -15.55 4.73 -7.93
N ALA A 271 -16.11 3.68 -8.51
CA ALA A 271 -17.33 3.77 -9.31
C ALA A 271 -18.52 4.29 -8.47
N ILE A 272 -18.68 3.79 -7.24
CA ILE A 272 -19.80 4.16 -6.36
C ILE A 272 -19.63 5.57 -5.78
N LEU A 273 -18.46 5.91 -5.25
CA LEU A 273 -18.23 7.17 -4.51
C LEU A 273 -17.94 8.37 -5.40
N LEU A 274 -17.36 8.13 -6.58
CA LEU A 274 -16.93 9.18 -7.51
C LEU A 274 -17.72 9.16 -8.83
N GLY A 275 -18.52 8.13 -9.08
CA GLY A 275 -19.22 7.96 -10.36
C GLY A 275 -18.28 7.63 -11.52
N GLU A 276 -17.07 7.12 -11.24
CA GLU A 276 -16.10 6.77 -12.27
C GLU A 276 -16.61 5.62 -13.15
N ARG A 277 -16.48 5.77 -14.46
CA ARG A 277 -16.84 4.72 -15.41
C ARG A 277 -15.71 3.72 -15.54
N VAL A 278 -16.00 2.46 -15.24
CA VAL A 278 -15.04 1.36 -15.41
C VAL A 278 -15.25 0.77 -16.80
N GLY A 279 -14.33 1.04 -17.71
CA GLY A 279 -14.36 0.54 -19.07
C GLY A 279 -13.80 -0.89 -19.21
N ALA A 280 -13.83 -1.42 -20.43
CA ALA A 280 -13.34 -2.77 -20.73
C ALA A 280 -11.83 -2.90 -20.45
N HIS A 281 -11.04 -1.85 -20.67
CA HIS A 281 -9.60 -1.85 -20.41
C HIS A 281 -9.29 -1.97 -18.91
N GLU A 282 -10.02 -1.26 -18.04
CA GLU A 282 -9.89 -1.33 -16.60
C GLU A 282 -10.27 -2.72 -16.08
N TRP A 283 -11.35 -3.31 -16.58
CA TRP A 283 -11.77 -4.67 -16.21
C TRP A 283 -10.74 -5.71 -16.64
N LEU A 284 -10.24 -5.62 -17.88
CA LEU A 284 -9.23 -6.54 -18.38
C LEU A 284 -7.92 -6.40 -17.60
N ALA A 285 -7.47 -5.17 -17.35
CA ALA A 285 -6.26 -4.90 -16.56
C ALA A 285 -6.41 -5.42 -15.13
N LEU A 286 -7.54 -5.15 -14.46
CA LEU A 286 -7.84 -5.67 -13.13
C LEU A 286 -7.78 -7.19 -13.10
N TYR A 287 -8.41 -7.87 -14.05
CA TYR A 287 -8.38 -9.32 -14.16
C TYR A 287 -6.94 -9.85 -14.31
N LEU A 288 -6.16 -9.27 -15.23
CA LEU A 288 -4.76 -9.67 -15.45
C LEU A 288 -3.89 -9.43 -14.23
N VAL A 289 -4.02 -8.28 -13.54
CA VAL A 289 -3.27 -7.98 -12.34
C VAL A 289 -3.64 -8.94 -11.19
N VAL A 290 -4.91 -9.21 -10.97
CA VAL A 290 -5.36 -10.15 -9.94
C VAL A 290 -4.87 -11.57 -10.24
N CYS A 291 -4.95 -12.03 -11.50
CA CYS A 291 -4.38 -13.32 -11.91
C CYS A 291 -2.86 -13.38 -11.67
N ALA A 292 -2.14 -12.34 -12.07
CA ALA A 292 -0.70 -12.23 -11.86
C ALA A 292 -0.32 -12.33 -10.39
N LEU A 293 -0.99 -11.55 -9.55
CA LEU A 293 -0.77 -11.55 -8.11
C LEU A 293 -1.10 -12.91 -7.50
N THR A 294 -2.17 -13.54 -7.94
CA THR A 294 -2.53 -14.90 -7.51
C THR A 294 -1.41 -15.89 -7.81
N ILE A 295 -0.87 -15.87 -9.03
CA ILE A 295 0.21 -16.76 -9.45
C ILE A 295 1.50 -16.49 -8.67
N VAL A 296 1.84 -15.23 -8.42
CA VAL A 296 3.08 -14.84 -7.71
C VAL A 296 3.01 -15.12 -6.20
N LEU A 297 1.87 -14.86 -5.58
CA LEU A 297 1.71 -14.90 -4.12
C LEU A 297 1.24 -16.26 -3.59
N VAL A 298 0.49 -17.03 -4.38
CA VAL A 298 0.02 -18.35 -3.95
C VAL A 298 1.16 -19.37 -4.03
N PRO A 299 1.52 -20.05 -2.92
CA PRO A 299 2.61 -21.02 -2.94
C PRO A 299 2.27 -22.23 -3.82
N PRO A 300 3.28 -22.83 -4.50
CA PRO A 300 3.09 -23.98 -5.39
C PRO A 300 2.45 -25.20 -4.69
N SER A 301 2.57 -25.30 -3.39
CA SER A 301 1.96 -26.38 -2.58
C SER A 301 0.43 -26.38 -2.63
N VAL A 302 -0.19 -25.23 -2.90
CA VAL A 302 -1.65 -25.10 -3.03
C VAL A 302 -2.15 -25.66 -4.36
N TRP A 303 -1.31 -25.60 -5.41
CA TRP A 303 -1.66 -26.06 -6.78
C TRP A 303 -1.42 -27.56 -7.00
N ARG A 304 -0.78 -28.24 -6.04
CA ARG A 304 -0.42 -29.67 -6.15
C ARG A 304 -1.39 -30.62 -5.42
N ARG A 305 -2.55 -30.14 -4.99
CA ARG A 305 -3.60 -30.98 -4.37
C ARG A 305 -4.65 -31.37 -5.36
#